data_3bf6d4a5162105e9d0c50591f5648514
#
_entry.id   3bf6d4a5162105e9d0c50591f5648514
#
_cell.length_a   1.000
_cell.length_b   1.000
_cell.length_c   1.000
_cell.angle_alpha   90.00
_cell.angle_beta   90.00
_cell.angle_gamma   90.00
#
_symmetry.space_group_name_H-M   'P 1'
#
loop_
_entity.id
_entity.type
_entity.pdbx_description
1 polymer ?
#
loop_
_entity_poly.entity_id
_entity_poly.type
_entity_poly.pdbx_seq_one_letter_code
_entity_poly.pdbx_strand_id
1 'polypeptide(L)'
;GLYDVVDVGEKKLIGEIIRQDKGKATIQVYEDDTGMKIGEEVTSFERPLSLRLGPGLVGTIYDGIQRPLEAMFADSGAFLAPGVRTEPLDVQKRWHFEVTDGIAQGSAIAPGLVLGFVQETSSIRHAIMVPPMIRGRTLRTFSGAGDYTVDDVIATTEFDEEIRLSHYWPLRRPRPYRQKLAVSQPLITGQRVIDVFFPLSKGGTAAIPGGFGTGKTMTQHAVAKWCDADLIVYIGCGERGNEMTDVLTEFPTLIDPRTGRSLMERTILIANTSNMPVAAREVSLYSGITLAEYYRDMGMHVAIMADSTSRWAEALRELSGRMEEMPAEEGFPAYLPTRLAEFYERAGRVDSLCGKEGSVSVIGAVSPPGGDFSEPVTQHTKRFIRCFWALDRELANARHY
;
A
#
# COMPACT_ATOMS: atom_id res chain seq x y z
N GLY A 1 10.61 -7.07 20.31
CA GLY A 1 9.23 -7.61 20.39
C GLY A 1 8.82 -8.35 19.13
N LEU A 2 7.63 -8.97 19.14
CA LEU A 2 7.05 -9.58 17.93
C LEU A 2 6.75 -8.46 16.92
N TYR A 3 7.09 -8.72 15.65
CA TYR A 3 7.00 -7.77 14.52
C TYR A 3 7.99 -6.58 14.57
N ASP A 4 8.99 -6.62 15.45
CA ASP A 4 10.05 -5.63 15.40
C ASP A 4 10.97 -5.86 14.20
N VAL A 5 11.37 -4.74 13.59
CA VAL A 5 12.37 -4.73 12.51
C VAL A 5 13.74 -5.01 13.07
N VAL A 6 14.50 -5.79 12.35
CA VAL A 6 15.87 -6.15 12.68
C VAL A 6 16.80 -5.98 11.47
N ASP A 7 18.07 -5.67 11.73
CA ASP A 7 19.17 -5.83 10.79
C ASP A 7 19.79 -7.20 10.98
N VAL A 8 19.90 -7.97 9.90
CA VAL A 8 20.41 -9.34 9.94
C VAL A 8 21.74 -9.43 9.20
N GLY A 9 22.76 -9.91 9.91
CA GLY A 9 24.07 -10.20 9.38
C GLY A 9 24.94 -8.99 9.02
N GLU A 10 26.12 -9.28 8.49
CA GLU A 10 27.09 -8.26 8.08
C GLU A 10 26.55 -7.32 6.98
N LYS A 11 25.67 -7.83 6.12
CA LYS A 11 25.00 -7.06 5.06
C LYS A 11 23.87 -6.17 5.57
N LYS A 12 23.48 -6.28 6.84
CA LYS A 12 22.36 -5.55 7.47
C LYS A 12 21.05 -5.68 6.70
N LEU A 13 20.71 -6.93 6.34
CA LEU A 13 19.47 -7.22 5.62
C LEU A 13 18.27 -6.88 6.50
N ILE A 14 17.24 -6.29 5.89
CA ILE A 14 16.01 -5.95 6.62
C ILE A 14 15.23 -7.22 6.91
N GLY A 15 14.92 -7.44 8.18
CA GLY A 15 14.07 -8.55 8.63
C GLY A 15 13.03 -8.11 9.65
N GLU A 16 12.09 -8.97 9.95
CA GLU A 16 11.03 -8.80 10.95
C GLU A 16 10.96 -10.04 11.84
N ILE A 17 10.78 -9.86 13.14
CA ILE A 17 10.59 -10.96 14.09
C ILE A 17 9.16 -11.47 13.95
N ILE A 18 8.98 -12.67 13.41
CA ILE A 18 7.64 -13.25 13.17
C ILE A 18 7.22 -14.28 14.25
N ARG A 19 8.17 -14.77 15.03
CA ARG A 19 7.91 -15.71 16.13
C ARG A 19 8.98 -15.58 17.21
N GLN A 20 8.57 -15.69 18.46
CA GLN A 20 9.45 -15.78 19.61
C GLN A 20 9.07 -17.00 20.46
N ASP A 21 10.04 -17.84 20.78
CA ASP A 21 9.85 -18.98 21.66
C ASP A 21 11.12 -19.25 22.48
N LYS A 22 10.99 -19.35 23.81
CA LYS A 22 12.03 -19.77 24.77
C LYS A 22 13.43 -19.19 24.51
N GLY A 23 13.50 -17.86 24.25
CA GLY A 23 14.77 -17.17 24.02
C GLY A 23 15.32 -17.28 22.59
N LYS A 24 14.54 -17.85 21.67
CA LYS A 24 14.82 -17.86 20.22
C LYS A 24 13.82 -16.96 19.49
N ALA A 25 14.28 -16.27 18.46
CA ALA A 25 13.46 -15.50 17.55
C ALA A 25 13.56 -16.11 16.14
N THR A 26 12.41 -16.29 15.49
CA THR A 26 12.36 -16.58 14.05
C THR A 26 12.21 -15.26 13.32
N ILE A 27 13.13 -15.00 12.41
CA ILE A 27 13.20 -13.75 11.67
C ILE A 27 12.91 -14.04 10.19
N GLN A 28 12.02 -13.26 9.62
CA GLN A 28 11.73 -13.26 8.20
C GLN A 28 12.53 -12.14 7.54
N VAL A 29 13.41 -12.50 6.60
CA VAL A 29 14.24 -11.55 5.86
C VAL A 29 13.55 -11.14 4.58
N TYR A 30 13.54 -9.85 4.27
CA TYR A 30 12.87 -9.26 3.11
C TYR A 30 13.74 -9.15 1.87
N GLU A 31 15.01 -9.53 1.98
CA GLU A 31 16.01 -9.48 0.94
C GLU A 31 16.64 -10.86 0.72
N ASP A 32 17.48 -10.98 -0.32
CA ASP A 32 18.22 -12.21 -0.59
C ASP A 32 19.26 -12.45 0.51
N ASP A 33 19.11 -13.54 1.24
CA ASP A 33 19.95 -13.96 2.35
C ASP A 33 21.12 -14.87 1.92
N THR A 34 21.34 -15.03 0.62
CA THR A 34 22.41 -15.86 0.08
C THR A 34 23.78 -15.43 0.60
N GLY A 35 24.49 -16.37 1.19
CA GLY A 35 25.83 -16.17 1.75
C GLY A 35 25.86 -15.73 3.21
N MET A 36 24.72 -15.60 3.89
CA MET A 36 24.65 -15.38 5.33
C MET A 36 25.21 -16.57 6.10
N LYS A 37 25.94 -16.30 7.18
CA LYS A 37 26.63 -17.32 7.97
C LYS A 37 26.07 -17.44 9.38
N ILE A 38 26.22 -18.62 9.95
CA ILE A 38 25.90 -18.84 11.37
C ILE A 38 26.84 -18.04 12.24
N GLY A 39 26.28 -17.33 13.24
CA GLY A 39 27.03 -16.49 14.18
C GLY A 39 27.10 -15.00 13.78
N GLU A 40 26.52 -14.63 12.64
CA GLU A 40 26.37 -13.20 12.31
C GLU A 40 25.41 -12.50 13.27
N GLU A 41 25.68 -11.22 13.54
CA GLU A 41 24.93 -10.41 14.50
C GLU A 41 23.55 -10.03 13.96
N VAL A 42 22.57 -9.95 14.87
CA VAL A 42 21.23 -9.43 14.58
C VAL A 42 20.93 -8.30 15.53
N THR A 43 20.62 -7.11 14.98
CA THR A 43 20.32 -5.90 15.75
C THR A 43 18.84 -5.56 15.64
N SER A 44 18.13 -5.45 16.77
CA SER A 44 16.73 -5.04 16.80
C SER A 44 16.60 -3.53 16.96
N PHE A 45 15.64 -2.95 16.22
CA PHE A 45 15.29 -1.53 16.32
C PHE A 45 14.17 -1.25 17.31
N GLU A 46 13.60 -2.27 17.93
CA GLU A 46 12.48 -2.17 18.88
C GLU A 46 11.27 -1.38 18.34
N ARG A 47 11.06 -1.42 17.06
CA ARG A 47 9.95 -0.78 16.35
C ARG A 47 9.43 -1.67 15.23
N PRO A 48 8.11 -1.64 14.96
CA PRO A 48 7.53 -2.43 13.88
C PRO A 48 7.94 -1.89 12.49
N LEU A 49 7.85 -2.76 11.48
CA LEU A 49 8.04 -2.36 10.09
C LEU A 49 7.01 -1.28 9.74
N SER A 50 7.52 -0.12 9.34
CA SER A 50 6.72 1.09 9.15
C SER A 50 7.00 1.71 7.80
N LEU A 51 5.97 2.33 7.21
CA LEU A 51 6.10 3.13 6.00
C LEU A 51 6.34 4.59 6.37
N ARG A 52 7.13 5.26 5.57
CA ARG A 52 7.30 6.71 5.64
C ARG A 52 6.24 7.38 4.77
N LEU A 53 5.37 8.17 5.39
CA LEU A 53 4.22 8.82 4.77
C LEU A 53 4.45 10.32 4.69
N GLY A 54 4.38 10.88 3.50
CA GLY A 54 4.63 12.29 3.25
C GLY A 54 4.51 12.64 1.77
N PRO A 55 4.73 13.89 1.37
CA PRO A 55 4.68 14.28 -0.03
C PRO A 55 5.84 13.67 -0.84
N GLY A 56 5.53 13.24 -2.07
CA GLY A 56 6.48 12.56 -2.96
C GLY A 56 6.20 11.07 -3.15
N LEU A 57 5.12 10.55 -2.56
CA LEU A 57 4.68 9.17 -2.76
C LEU A 57 4.03 8.96 -4.12
N VAL A 58 3.22 9.93 -4.57
CA VAL A 58 2.50 9.85 -5.85
C VAL A 58 3.48 9.97 -7.01
N GLY A 59 3.30 9.11 -8.01
CA GLY A 59 4.18 9.01 -9.17
C GLY A 59 5.42 8.17 -8.95
N THR A 60 5.59 7.57 -7.77
CA THR A 60 6.75 6.74 -7.42
C THR A 60 6.40 5.25 -7.54
N ILE A 61 7.40 4.47 -7.93
CA ILE A 61 7.35 3.01 -8.01
C ILE A 61 8.15 2.43 -6.86
N TYR A 62 7.48 1.70 -5.98
CA TYR A 62 8.05 1.06 -4.81
C TYR A 62 8.10 -0.46 -4.95
N ASP A 63 8.96 -1.09 -4.18
CA ASP A 63 8.84 -2.52 -3.87
C ASP A 63 7.91 -2.77 -2.67
N GLY A 64 7.79 -4.04 -2.23
CA GLY A 64 6.89 -4.42 -1.14
C GLY A 64 7.19 -3.78 0.21
N ILE A 65 8.41 -3.34 0.46
CA ILE A 65 8.84 -2.68 1.72
C ILE A 65 9.13 -1.19 1.57
N GLN A 66 8.54 -0.58 0.53
CA GLN A 66 8.63 0.87 0.23
C GLN A 66 10.06 1.33 -0.16
N ARG A 67 10.84 0.50 -0.84
CA ARG A 67 12.08 0.99 -1.47
C ARG A 67 11.77 1.55 -2.86
N PRO A 68 12.17 2.79 -3.18
CA PRO A 68 11.90 3.40 -4.49
C PRO A 68 12.79 2.76 -5.57
N LEU A 69 12.19 2.05 -6.52
CA LEU A 69 12.93 1.24 -7.49
C LEU A 69 13.76 2.09 -8.46
N GLU A 70 13.27 3.25 -8.88
CA GLU A 70 14.01 4.15 -9.79
C GLU A 70 15.28 4.70 -9.14
N ALA A 71 15.20 5.13 -7.87
CA ALA A 71 16.35 5.62 -7.13
C ALA A 71 17.37 4.49 -6.89
N MET A 72 16.90 3.30 -6.53
CA MET A 72 17.77 2.13 -6.37
C MET A 72 18.48 1.74 -7.68
N PHE A 73 17.77 1.80 -8.80
CA PHE A 73 18.35 1.54 -10.11
C PHE A 73 19.42 2.57 -10.50
N ALA A 74 19.20 3.84 -10.18
CA ALA A 74 20.17 4.91 -10.43
C ALA A 74 21.46 4.72 -9.60
N ASP A 75 21.31 4.26 -8.34
CA ASP A 75 22.46 4.08 -7.43
C ASP A 75 23.23 2.78 -7.68
N SER A 76 22.53 1.67 -7.98
CA SER A 76 23.10 0.31 -8.00
C SER A 76 23.11 -0.34 -9.39
N GLY A 77 22.49 0.27 -10.40
CA GLY A 77 22.28 -0.32 -11.72
C GLY A 77 21.26 -1.45 -11.71
N ALA A 78 21.36 -2.37 -12.69
CA ALA A 78 20.38 -3.44 -12.89
C ALA A 78 20.36 -4.52 -11.78
N PHE A 79 21.39 -4.59 -10.95
CA PHE A 79 21.48 -5.55 -9.85
C PHE A 79 21.33 -4.82 -8.51
N LEU A 80 20.21 -5.07 -7.85
CA LEU A 80 19.95 -4.55 -6.50
C LEU A 80 20.86 -5.30 -5.50
N ALA A 81 21.86 -4.60 -4.97
CA ALA A 81 22.72 -5.18 -3.95
C ALA A 81 21.94 -5.36 -2.63
N PRO A 82 22.03 -6.53 -1.96
CA PRO A 82 21.39 -6.73 -0.66
C PRO A 82 21.93 -5.75 0.40
N GLY A 83 21.06 -5.27 1.29
CA GLY A 83 21.42 -4.35 2.38
C GLY A 83 21.50 -2.87 1.98
N VAL A 84 21.24 -2.52 0.73
CA VAL A 84 21.18 -1.13 0.29
C VAL A 84 19.91 -0.47 0.84
N ARG A 85 20.09 0.61 1.58
CA ARG A 85 18.99 1.42 2.12
C ARG A 85 18.84 2.69 1.29
N THR A 86 17.69 2.83 0.69
CA THR A 86 17.31 4.05 -0.02
C THR A 86 16.14 4.68 0.71
N GLU A 87 16.19 6.00 0.91
CA GLU A 87 15.08 6.72 1.55
C GLU A 87 13.81 6.61 0.70
N PRO A 88 12.67 6.29 1.31
CA PRO A 88 11.40 6.13 0.58
C PRO A 88 10.90 7.42 -0.07
N LEU A 89 11.30 8.58 0.46
CA LEU A 89 10.98 9.90 -0.06
C LEU A 89 12.27 10.64 -0.38
N ASP A 90 12.22 11.53 -1.38
CA ASP A 90 13.34 12.41 -1.70
C ASP A 90 13.54 13.44 -0.58
N VAL A 91 14.58 13.22 0.22
CA VAL A 91 14.93 14.08 1.38
C VAL A 91 15.58 15.41 0.98
N GLN A 92 15.98 15.56 -0.28
CA GLN A 92 16.59 16.80 -0.78
C GLN A 92 15.54 17.73 -1.40
N LYS A 93 14.42 17.19 -1.83
CA LYS A 93 13.35 17.96 -2.47
C LYS A 93 12.70 18.89 -1.47
N ARG A 94 12.61 20.16 -1.86
CA ARG A 94 11.89 21.19 -1.10
C ARG A 94 10.46 21.30 -1.62
N TRP A 95 9.55 21.38 -0.68
CA TRP A 95 8.12 21.53 -0.90
C TRP A 95 7.66 22.88 -0.38
N HIS A 96 6.94 23.63 -1.20
CA HIS A 96 6.31 24.87 -0.76
C HIS A 96 5.11 24.55 0.14
N PHE A 97 5.26 24.83 1.44
CA PHE A 97 4.23 24.56 2.44
C PHE A 97 3.37 25.82 2.65
N GLU A 98 2.09 25.71 2.35
CA GLU A 98 1.07 26.71 2.58
C GLU A 98 0.34 26.41 3.89
N VAL A 99 0.25 27.37 4.79
CA VAL A 99 -0.41 27.18 6.11
C VAL A 99 -1.93 27.27 5.97
N THR A 100 -2.65 26.41 6.72
CA THR A 100 -4.10 26.53 6.87
C THR A 100 -4.46 27.76 7.70
N ASP A 101 -5.47 28.50 7.28
CA ASP A 101 -5.95 29.69 7.99
C ASP A 101 -6.25 29.39 9.47
N GLY A 102 -5.79 30.27 10.35
CA GLY A 102 -6.00 30.16 11.80
C GLY A 102 -5.01 29.25 12.54
N ILE A 103 -4.05 28.63 11.86
CA ILE A 103 -2.98 27.86 12.49
C ILE A 103 -1.76 28.74 12.75
N ALA A 104 -1.35 28.82 14.01
CA ALA A 104 -0.18 29.59 14.46
C ALA A 104 0.44 28.95 15.71
N GLN A 105 1.55 29.47 16.16
CA GLN A 105 2.11 29.13 17.46
C GLN A 105 1.05 29.36 18.56
N GLY A 106 0.90 28.39 19.46
CA GLY A 106 -0.11 28.40 20.51
C GLY A 106 -1.48 27.84 20.08
N SER A 107 -1.67 27.50 18.81
CA SER A 107 -2.91 26.88 18.34
C SER A 107 -3.14 25.51 19.01
N ALA A 108 -4.40 25.26 19.35
CA ALA A 108 -4.83 23.92 19.78
C ALA A 108 -4.79 22.95 18.63
N ILE A 109 -4.26 21.75 18.87
CA ILE A 109 -4.14 20.69 17.86
C ILE A 109 -4.80 19.38 18.35
N ALA A 110 -5.13 18.56 17.37
CA ALA A 110 -5.57 17.18 17.58
C ALA A 110 -5.04 16.29 16.44
N PRO A 111 -4.90 14.98 16.65
CA PRO A 111 -4.55 14.05 15.58
C PRO A 111 -5.46 14.24 14.36
N GLY A 112 -4.85 14.34 13.18
CA GLY A 112 -5.54 14.54 11.91
C GLY A 112 -5.86 16.01 11.56
N LEU A 113 -5.61 16.99 12.46
CA LEU A 113 -5.76 18.39 12.12
C LEU A 113 -4.82 18.76 10.97
N VAL A 114 -5.35 19.42 9.94
CA VAL A 114 -4.57 19.88 8.79
C VAL A 114 -3.86 21.16 9.14
N LEU A 115 -2.52 21.12 9.20
CA LEU A 115 -1.67 22.26 9.46
C LEU A 115 -1.45 23.11 8.20
N GLY A 116 -1.47 22.49 7.05
CA GLY A 116 -1.26 23.15 5.78
C GLY A 116 -1.22 22.15 4.62
N PHE A 117 -0.78 22.63 3.46
CA PHE A 117 -0.76 21.86 2.22
C PHE A 117 0.54 22.06 1.46
N VAL A 118 0.89 21.06 0.66
CA VAL A 118 1.89 21.17 -0.39
C VAL A 118 1.31 20.67 -1.71
N GLN A 119 1.72 21.22 -2.83
CA GLN A 119 1.32 20.73 -4.15
C GLN A 119 2.24 19.57 -4.52
N GLU A 120 1.73 18.34 -4.42
CA GLU A 120 2.51 17.11 -4.65
C GLU A 120 2.65 16.82 -6.15
N THR A 121 1.50 16.79 -6.86
CA THR A 121 1.43 16.73 -8.33
C THR A 121 0.47 17.81 -8.83
N SER A 122 0.27 17.90 -10.13
CA SER A 122 -0.68 18.90 -10.67
C SER A 122 -2.13 18.67 -10.20
N SER A 123 -2.47 17.44 -9.87
CA SER A 123 -3.83 17.03 -9.46
C SER A 123 -3.95 16.76 -7.95
N ILE A 124 -2.85 16.55 -7.24
CA ILE A 124 -2.85 16.18 -5.82
C ILE A 124 -2.31 17.32 -4.96
N ARG A 125 -3.19 17.91 -4.18
CA ARG A 125 -2.86 18.85 -3.10
C ARG A 125 -2.77 18.07 -1.79
N HIS A 126 -1.54 17.82 -1.35
CA HIS A 126 -1.23 16.98 -0.21
C HIS A 126 -1.44 17.73 1.10
N ALA A 127 -2.29 17.22 1.97
CA ALA A 127 -2.53 17.82 3.28
C ALA A 127 -1.48 17.33 4.30
N ILE A 128 -0.82 18.26 4.95
CA ILE A 128 0.09 17.99 6.07
C ILE A 128 -0.72 18.03 7.35
N MET A 129 -0.87 16.86 7.95
CA MET A 129 -1.73 16.64 9.11
C MET A 129 -0.91 16.33 10.35
N VAL A 130 -1.44 16.69 11.52
CA VAL A 130 -0.88 16.22 12.79
C VAL A 130 -0.94 14.68 12.82
N PRO A 131 0.21 13.99 12.97
CA PRO A 131 0.24 12.53 12.96
C PRO A 131 -0.64 11.92 14.07
N PRO A 132 -1.27 10.76 13.83
CA PRO A 132 -2.16 10.15 14.83
C PRO A 132 -1.48 9.75 16.13
N MET A 133 -0.16 9.63 16.15
CA MET A 133 0.61 9.25 17.35
C MET A 133 0.98 10.44 18.25
N ILE A 134 0.79 11.66 17.79
CA ILE A 134 1.07 12.89 18.57
C ILE A 134 0.11 12.98 19.77
N ARG A 135 0.67 13.19 20.95
CA ARG A 135 -0.06 13.32 22.23
C ARG A 135 -0.35 14.76 22.58
N GLY A 136 0.51 15.67 22.15
CA GLY A 136 0.39 17.10 22.39
C GLY A 136 -0.92 17.68 21.86
N ARG A 137 -1.40 18.72 22.54
CA ARG A 137 -2.66 19.39 22.22
C ARG A 137 -2.46 20.85 21.86
N THR A 138 -1.23 21.35 21.93
CA THR A 138 -0.90 22.74 21.65
C THR A 138 0.44 22.82 20.86
N LEU A 139 0.50 23.71 19.88
CA LEU A 139 1.74 24.00 19.16
C LEU A 139 2.62 24.93 20.00
N ARG A 140 3.76 24.44 20.49
CA ARG A 140 4.75 25.25 21.18
C ARG A 140 5.54 26.12 20.21
N THR A 141 5.94 25.54 19.08
CA THR A 141 6.57 26.25 17.97
C THR A 141 5.87 25.93 16.66
N PHE A 142 5.88 26.86 15.74
CA PHE A 142 5.36 26.69 14.40
C PHE A 142 6.14 27.57 13.41
N SER A 143 6.74 26.96 12.39
CA SER A 143 7.63 27.66 11.45
C SER A 143 6.90 28.48 10.38
N GLY A 144 5.58 28.26 10.23
CA GLY A 144 4.77 28.99 9.24
C GLY A 144 4.95 28.49 7.80
N ALA A 145 4.52 29.32 6.84
CA ALA A 145 4.66 29.04 5.42
C ALA A 145 6.13 29.16 4.98
N GLY A 146 6.54 28.29 4.04
CA GLY A 146 7.91 28.29 3.55
C GLY A 146 8.25 27.02 2.76
N ASP A 147 9.49 26.93 2.35
CA ASP A 147 9.99 25.77 1.60
C ASP A 147 10.74 24.83 2.54
N TYR A 148 10.19 23.62 2.71
CA TYR A 148 10.69 22.61 3.63
C TYR A 148 10.95 21.29 2.92
N THR A 149 11.92 20.55 3.41
CA THR A 149 12.12 19.14 3.07
C THR A 149 11.18 18.25 3.91
N VAL A 150 11.10 16.97 3.58
CA VAL A 150 10.31 16.02 4.37
C VAL A 150 10.88 15.77 5.77
N ASP A 151 12.13 16.15 6.03
CA ASP A 151 12.83 16.01 7.31
C ASP A 151 12.82 17.26 8.17
N ASP A 152 12.48 18.41 7.60
CA ASP A 152 12.45 19.66 8.36
C ASP A 152 11.33 19.63 9.41
N VAL A 153 11.64 20.09 10.63
CA VAL A 153 10.68 20.24 11.71
C VAL A 153 9.88 21.53 11.47
N ILE A 154 8.59 21.39 11.16
CA ILE A 154 7.68 22.53 10.95
C ILE A 154 6.96 22.98 12.21
N ALA A 155 6.84 22.12 13.20
CA ALA A 155 6.20 22.43 14.48
C ALA A 155 6.72 21.52 15.60
N THR A 156 6.58 21.99 16.84
CA THR A 156 6.75 21.15 18.05
C THR A 156 5.55 21.33 18.98
N THR A 157 5.22 20.27 19.72
CA THR A 157 4.16 20.30 20.73
C THR A 157 4.70 20.74 22.09
N GLU A 158 3.83 20.95 23.07
CA GLU A 158 4.19 21.24 24.46
C GLU A 158 5.02 20.11 25.12
N PHE A 159 5.02 18.91 24.55
CA PHE A 159 5.81 17.75 24.99
C PHE A 159 7.08 17.54 24.17
N ASP A 160 7.54 18.52 23.40
CA ASP A 160 8.69 18.44 22.51
C ASP A 160 8.56 17.39 21.38
N GLU A 161 7.35 16.94 21.08
CA GLU A 161 7.12 16.06 19.94
C GLU A 161 7.24 16.88 18.66
N GLU A 162 8.04 16.39 17.71
CA GLU A 162 8.30 17.06 16.44
C GLU A 162 7.25 16.66 15.39
N ILE A 163 6.78 17.66 14.64
CA ILE A 163 5.92 17.48 13.49
C ILE A 163 6.68 17.93 12.24
N ARG A 164 6.75 17.04 11.26
CA ARG A 164 7.46 17.22 9.98
C ARG A 164 6.47 17.07 8.82
N LEU A 165 6.91 17.29 7.58
CA LEU A 165 6.08 17.00 6.41
C LEU A 165 5.86 15.49 6.21
N SER A 166 6.69 14.65 6.82
CA SER A 166 6.53 13.19 6.81
C SER A 166 6.47 12.60 8.22
N HIS A 167 5.90 11.40 8.32
CA HIS A 167 5.91 10.61 9.54
C HIS A 167 5.91 9.11 9.22
N TYR A 168 6.28 8.27 10.20
CA TYR A 168 6.26 6.82 10.06
C TYR A 168 4.96 6.24 10.61
N TRP A 169 4.44 5.19 9.95
CA TRP A 169 3.27 4.44 10.40
C TRP A 169 3.48 2.93 10.22
N PRO A 170 3.18 2.09 11.25
CA PRO A 170 3.28 0.64 11.16
C PRO A 170 2.36 0.07 10.08
N LEU A 171 2.93 -0.65 9.10
CA LEU A 171 2.17 -1.10 7.92
C LEU A 171 1.04 -2.10 8.23
N ARG A 172 1.21 -2.93 9.26
CA ARG A 172 0.19 -3.90 9.68
C ARG A 172 -0.94 -3.28 10.50
N ARG A 173 -0.78 -2.04 10.97
CA ARG A 173 -1.77 -1.34 11.78
C ARG A 173 -2.67 -0.46 10.91
N PRO A 174 -4.01 -0.70 10.91
CA PRO A 174 -4.95 0.20 10.24
C PRO A 174 -4.83 1.63 10.75
N ARG A 175 -4.97 2.61 9.86
CA ARG A 175 -4.96 4.03 10.26
C ARG A 175 -6.30 4.41 10.88
N PRO A 176 -6.30 5.19 11.97
CA PRO A 176 -7.51 5.54 12.69
C PRO A 176 -8.39 6.51 11.90
N TYR A 177 -9.67 6.46 12.16
CA TYR A 177 -10.71 7.36 11.65
C TYR A 177 -11.75 7.63 12.75
N ARG A 178 -12.59 8.64 12.55
CA ARG A 178 -13.65 8.96 13.53
C ARG A 178 -14.74 7.92 13.52
N GLN A 179 -15.31 7.66 12.34
CA GLN A 179 -16.33 6.63 12.16
C GLN A 179 -16.35 6.08 10.74
N LYS A 180 -16.83 4.86 10.60
CA LYS A 180 -17.08 4.21 9.32
C LYS A 180 -18.46 4.64 8.81
N LEU A 181 -18.53 5.08 7.55
CA LEU A 181 -19.75 5.55 6.92
C LEU A 181 -20.39 4.44 6.07
N ALA A 182 -21.69 4.57 5.82
CA ALA A 182 -22.37 3.67 4.90
C ALA A 182 -21.83 3.81 3.47
N VAL A 183 -21.67 2.68 2.80
CA VAL A 183 -21.16 2.60 1.42
C VAL A 183 -22.33 2.85 0.47
N SER A 184 -22.59 4.11 0.13
CA SER A 184 -23.77 4.53 -0.64
C SER A 184 -23.46 5.29 -1.93
N GLN A 185 -22.20 5.76 -2.09
CA GLN A 185 -21.80 6.48 -3.29
C GLN A 185 -21.17 5.52 -4.30
N PRO A 186 -21.59 5.52 -5.58
CA PRO A 186 -20.98 4.68 -6.59
C PRO A 186 -19.54 5.12 -6.90
N LEU A 187 -18.65 4.15 -7.10
CA LEU A 187 -17.38 4.33 -7.77
C LEU A 187 -17.62 4.08 -9.25
N ILE A 188 -17.55 5.11 -10.06
CA ILE A 188 -17.70 4.97 -11.51
C ILE A 188 -16.41 4.39 -12.08
N THR A 189 -16.48 3.19 -12.62
CA THR A 189 -15.30 2.49 -13.17
C THR A 189 -14.99 2.90 -14.61
N GLY A 190 -15.94 3.52 -15.28
CA GLY A 190 -15.86 3.83 -16.71
C GLY A 190 -16.16 2.65 -17.62
N GLN A 191 -16.43 1.47 -17.04
CA GLN A 191 -16.82 0.28 -17.77
C GLN A 191 -18.35 0.12 -17.68
N ARG A 192 -19.08 0.36 -18.78
CA ARG A 192 -20.55 0.39 -18.78
C ARG A 192 -21.20 -0.86 -18.21
N VAL A 193 -20.65 -2.04 -18.53
CA VAL A 193 -21.18 -3.32 -18.04
C VAL A 193 -21.05 -3.41 -16.52
N ILE A 194 -19.91 -3.00 -15.98
CA ILE A 194 -19.65 -3.00 -14.54
C ILE A 194 -20.57 -1.98 -13.86
N ASP A 195 -20.55 -0.73 -14.34
CA ASP A 195 -21.27 0.37 -13.69
C ASP A 195 -22.78 0.17 -13.67
N VAL A 196 -23.34 -0.53 -14.67
CA VAL A 196 -24.79 -0.77 -14.79
C VAL A 196 -25.23 -2.04 -14.07
N PHE A 197 -24.51 -3.16 -14.25
CA PHE A 197 -24.96 -4.47 -13.77
C PHE A 197 -24.26 -4.94 -12.50
N PHE A 198 -23.05 -4.48 -12.25
CA PHE A 198 -22.22 -4.91 -11.13
C PHE A 198 -21.55 -3.74 -10.39
N PRO A 199 -22.32 -2.68 -10.04
CA PRO A 199 -21.76 -1.44 -9.53
C PRO A 199 -20.96 -1.65 -8.25
N LEU A 200 -19.83 -0.96 -8.15
CA LEU A 200 -19.02 -0.87 -6.95
C LEU A 200 -19.25 0.49 -6.28
N SER A 201 -19.32 0.52 -4.97
CA SER A 201 -19.41 1.76 -4.23
C SER A 201 -18.02 2.23 -3.78
N LYS A 202 -17.85 3.54 -3.60
CA LYS A 202 -16.67 4.12 -2.93
C LYS A 202 -16.52 3.55 -1.52
N GLY A 203 -15.38 2.96 -1.24
CA GLY A 203 -15.15 2.18 -0.03
C GLY A 203 -15.64 0.73 -0.09
N GLY A 204 -16.12 0.27 -1.24
CA GLY A 204 -16.53 -1.11 -1.47
C GLY A 204 -15.36 -2.03 -1.81
N THR A 205 -15.66 -3.32 -1.86
CA THR A 205 -14.70 -4.38 -2.20
C THR A 205 -15.20 -5.20 -3.37
N ALA A 206 -14.33 -5.46 -4.33
CA ALA A 206 -14.59 -6.30 -5.49
C ALA A 206 -13.47 -7.32 -5.69
N ALA A 207 -13.81 -8.46 -6.26
CA ALA A 207 -12.82 -9.40 -6.78
C ALA A 207 -13.05 -9.64 -8.27
N ILE A 208 -11.94 -9.80 -8.99
CA ILE A 208 -11.91 -10.20 -10.40
C ILE A 208 -11.31 -11.60 -10.47
N PRO A 209 -12.09 -12.67 -10.28
CA PRO A 209 -11.60 -14.00 -10.44
C PRO A 209 -11.61 -14.41 -11.91
N GLY A 210 -10.57 -15.11 -12.33
CA GLY A 210 -10.48 -15.64 -13.67
C GLY A 210 -9.21 -16.47 -13.85
N GLY A 211 -9.25 -17.43 -14.74
CA GLY A 211 -8.09 -18.22 -15.12
C GLY A 211 -7.00 -17.36 -15.77
N PHE A 212 -5.88 -17.99 -16.09
CA PHE A 212 -4.82 -17.33 -16.85
C PHE A 212 -5.32 -16.86 -18.22
N GLY A 213 -4.98 -15.62 -18.61
CA GLY A 213 -5.33 -15.07 -19.92
C GLY A 213 -6.78 -14.61 -20.08
N THR A 214 -7.57 -14.54 -19.00
CA THR A 214 -8.98 -14.08 -19.06
C THR A 214 -9.14 -12.57 -19.08
N GLY A 215 -8.05 -11.78 -18.98
CA GLY A 215 -8.09 -10.33 -19.05
C GLY A 215 -8.21 -9.62 -17.70
N LYS A 216 -7.86 -10.27 -16.57
CA LYS A 216 -7.89 -9.64 -15.24
C LYS A 216 -7.09 -8.34 -15.15
N THR A 217 -5.83 -8.39 -15.55
CA THR A 217 -4.92 -7.24 -15.56
C THR A 217 -5.44 -6.14 -16.49
N MET A 218 -5.93 -6.49 -17.67
CA MET A 218 -6.52 -5.54 -18.62
C MET A 218 -7.74 -4.85 -18.03
N THR A 219 -8.61 -5.58 -17.34
CA THR A 219 -9.79 -5.02 -16.65
C THR A 219 -9.35 -4.06 -15.55
N GLN A 220 -8.34 -4.43 -14.74
CA GLN A 220 -7.82 -3.54 -13.70
C GLN A 220 -7.17 -2.28 -14.27
N HIS A 221 -6.41 -2.38 -15.36
CA HIS A 221 -5.84 -1.22 -16.05
C HIS A 221 -6.93 -0.30 -16.60
N ALA A 222 -7.97 -0.86 -17.20
CA ALA A 222 -9.10 -0.09 -17.70
C ALA A 222 -9.80 0.65 -16.55
N VAL A 223 -10.06 -0.02 -15.43
CA VAL A 223 -10.66 0.62 -14.25
C VAL A 223 -9.72 1.69 -13.68
N ALA A 224 -8.43 1.42 -13.54
CA ALA A 224 -7.46 2.40 -13.04
C ALA A 224 -7.44 3.67 -13.89
N LYS A 225 -7.48 3.54 -15.22
CA LYS A 225 -7.48 4.65 -16.15
C LYS A 225 -8.76 5.50 -16.10
N TRP A 226 -9.91 4.84 -16.04
CA TRP A 226 -11.22 5.50 -16.25
C TRP A 226 -11.99 5.78 -14.98
N CYS A 227 -11.65 5.17 -13.84
CA CYS A 227 -12.43 5.36 -12.63
C CYS A 227 -12.36 6.79 -12.09
N ASP A 228 -13.41 7.18 -11.36
CA ASP A 228 -13.54 8.50 -10.75
C ASP A 228 -12.84 8.62 -9.38
N ALA A 229 -11.96 7.70 -9.03
CA ALA A 229 -11.10 7.82 -7.85
C ALA A 229 -10.11 8.97 -7.98
N ASP A 230 -9.78 9.61 -6.86
CA ASP A 230 -8.81 10.71 -6.83
C ASP A 230 -7.38 10.19 -6.96
N LEU A 231 -7.10 9.03 -6.37
CA LEU A 231 -5.80 8.36 -6.37
C LEU A 231 -5.96 6.87 -6.65
N ILE A 232 -5.00 6.32 -7.38
CA ILE A 232 -4.87 4.89 -7.64
C ILE A 232 -3.64 4.36 -6.91
N VAL A 233 -3.80 3.23 -6.23
CA VAL A 233 -2.68 2.42 -5.73
C VAL A 233 -2.73 1.09 -6.46
N TYR A 234 -1.75 0.85 -7.32
CA TYR A 234 -1.62 -0.41 -8.03
C TYR A 234 -0.57 -1.28 -7.37
N ILE A 235 -0.95 -2.50 -7.01
CA ILE A 235 -0.09 -3.46 -6.31
C ILE A 235 0.08 -4.68 -7.21
N GLY A 236 1.26 -4.80 -7.82
CA GLY A 236 1.69 -6.04 -8.47
C GLY A 236 2.29 -6.96 -7.42
N CYS A 237 1.57 -8.00 -7.04
CA CYS A 237 1.96 -8.92 -5.97
C CYS A 237 2.32 -10.29 -6.55
N GLY A 238 3.62 -10.55 -6.70
CA GLY A 238 4.13 -11.83 -7.18
C GLY A 238 3.88 -12.12 -8.65
N GLU A 239 3.63 -11.08 -9.43
CA GLU A 239 3.45 -11.21 -10.88
C GLU A 239 4.76 -11.56 -11.59
N ARG A 240 4.66 -12.08 -12.80
CA ARG A 240 5.83 -12.41 -13.59
C ARG A 240 6.57 -11.14 -13.99
N GLY A 241 7.91 -11.23 -14.09
CA GLY A 241 8.75 -10.08 -14.42
C GLY A 241 8.34 -9.37 -15.72
N ASN A 242 7.95 -10.13 -16.76
CA ASN A 242 7.48 -9.57 -18.03
C ASN A 242 6.14 -8.83 -17.88
N GLU A 243 5.16 -9.39 -17.18
CA GLU A 243 3.86 -8.75 -16.92
C GLU A 243 4.04 -7.47 -16.10
N MET A 244 4.93 -7.50 -15.11
CA MET A 244 5.26 -6.30 -14.32
C MET A 244 6.00 -5.26 -15.17
N THR A 245 6.89 -5.67 -16.07
CA THR A 245 7.56 -4.76 -17.00
C THR A 245 6.54 -4.05 -17.91
N ASP A 246 5.52 -4.78 -18.38
CA ASP A 246 4.45 -4.19 -19.17
C ASP A 246 3.71 -3.12 -18.36
N VAL A 247 3.34 -3.40 -17.10
CA VAL A 247 2.73 -2.41 -16.21
C VAL A 247 3.63 -1.19 -16.01
N LEU A 248 4.91 -1.40 -15.70
CA LEU A 248 5.88 -0.33 -15.45
C LEU A 248 6.18 0.53 -16.69
N THR A 249 6.03 -0.03 -17.88
CA THR A 249 6.22 0.70 -19.14
C THR A 249 4.94 1.35 -19.64
N GLU A 250 3.78 0.72 -19.45
CA GLU A 250 2.49 1.22 -19.92
C GLU A 250 1.95 2.35 -19.02
N PHE A 251 1.93 2.17 -17.69
CA PHE A 251 1.33 3.15 -16.78
C PHE A 251 1.88 4.58 -16.93
N PRO A 252 3.20 4.80 -17.08
CA PRO A 252 3.73 6.14 -17.31
C PRO A 252 3.27 6.79 -18.63
N THR A 253 2.91 5.95 -19.62
CA THR A 253 2.44 6.43 -20.94
C THR A 253 0.94 6.68 -20.99
N LEU A 254 0.18 6.12 -20.03
CA LEU A 254 -1.26 6.32 -19.96
C LEU A 254 -1.59 7.77 -19.62
N ILE A 255 -2.55 8.30 -20.34
CA ILE A 255 -3.08 9.65 -20.12
C ILE A 255 -4.34 9.56 -19.30
N ASP A 256 -4.42 10.31 -18.21
CA ASP A 256 -5.64 10.49 -17.42
C ASP A 256 -6.65 11.28 -18.26
N PRO A 257 -7.80 10.70 -18.61
CA PRO A 257 -8.81 11.36 -19.44
C PRO A 257 -9.43 12.61 -18.80
N ARG A 258 -9.30 12.76 -17.47
CA ARG A 258 -9.85 13.90 -16.74
C ARG A 258 -8.93 15.12 -16.79
N THR A 259 -7.62 14.90 -16.78
CA THR A 259 -6.62 15.98 -16.69
C THR A 259 -5.82 16.17 -17.98
N GLY A 260 -5.82 15.20 -18.89
CA GLY A 260 -4.96 15.17 -20.07
C GLY A 260 -3.47 14.99 -19.78
N ARG A 261 -3.11 14.64 -18.53
CA ARG A 261 -1.74 14.42 -18.08
C ARG A 261 -1.46 12.95 -17.83
N SER A 262 -0.22 12.60 -17.49
CA SER A 262 0.14 11.23 -17.17
C SER A 262 -0.71 10.69 -16.01
N LEU A 263 -1.20 9.46 -16.14
CA LEU A 263 -1.91 8.74 -15.09
C LEU A 263 -1.06 8.58 -13.82
N MET A 264 0.28 8.56 -13.97
CA MET A 264 1.22 8.51 -12.85
C MET A 264 1.09 9.72 -11.90
N GLU A 265 0.60 10.87 -12.35
CA GLU A 265 0.37 12.03 -11.48
C GLU A 265 -0.70 11.80 -10.41
N ARG A 266 -1.47 10.69 -10.50
CA ARG A 266 -2.41 10.24 -9.48
C ARG A 266 -2.29 8.75 -9.16
N THR A 267 -1.12 8.16 -9.39
CA THR A 267 -0.90 6.72 -9.17
C THR A 267 0.34 6.48 -8.32
N ILE A 268 0.23 5.51 -7.41
CA ILE A 268 1.36 4.91 -6.70
C ILE A 268 1.44 3.46 -7.15
N LEU A 269 2.63 3.02 -7.60
CA LEU A 269 2.87 1.64 -8.01
C LEU A 269 3.68 0.92 -6.93
N ILE A 270 3.25 -0.30 -6.60
CA ILE A 270 4.03 -1.25 -5.81
C ILE A 270 4.31 -2.44 -6.70
N ALA A 271 5.58 -2.67 -7.02
CA ALA A 271 6.03 -3.74 -7.89
C ALA A 271 6.77 -4.79 -7.07
N ASN A 272 6.14 -5.93 -6.86
CA ASN A 272 6.75 -7.12 -6.28
C ASN A 272 6.62 -8.26 -7.29
N THR A 273 7.75 -8.66 -7.88
CA THR A 273 7.79 -9.75 -8.87
C THR A 273 7.95 -11.11 -8.20
N SER A 274 7.64 -12.18 -8.94
CA SER A 274 7.68 -13.57 -8.43
C SER A 274 9.07 -14.05 -8.03
N ASN A 275 10.14 -13.41 -8.52
CA ASN A 275 11.53 -13.72 -8.18
C ASN A 275 12.06 -12.92 -6.97
N MET A 276 11.29 -11.96 -6.47
CA MET A 276 11.62 -11.25 -5.23
C MET A 276 11.33 -12.13 -4.00
N PRO A 277 11.94 -11.88 -2.84
CA PRO A 277 11.73 -12.65 -1.62
C PRO A 277 10.25 -12.75 -1.24
N VAL A 278 9.83 -13.94 -0.79
CA VAL A 278 8.43 -14.25 -0.42
C VAL A 278 7.92 -13.32 0.66
N ALA A 279 8.77 -12.95 1.59
CA ALA A 279 8.47 -12.03 2.66
C ALA A 279 8.04 -10.64 2.15
N ALA A 280 8.77 -10.09 1.18
CA ALA A 280 8.44 -8.82 0.55
C ALA A 280 7.08 -8.89 -0.20
N ARG A 281 6.78 -10.06 -0.78
CA ARG A 281 5.47 -10.31 -1.42
C ARG A 281 4.34 -10.28 -0.39
N GLU A 282 4.53 -10.91 0.76
CA GLU A 282 3.51 -10.92 1.83
C GLU A 282 3.19 -9.51 2.32
N VAL A 283 4.17 -8.64 2.50
CA VAL A 283 3.92 -7.28 3.01
C VAL A 283 3.43 -6.28 1.96
N SER A 284 3.57 -6.57 0.68
CA SER A 284 3.23 -5.63 -0.40
C SER A 284 1.77 -5.15 -0.35
N LEU A 285 0.82 -6.02 0.02
CA LEU A 285 -0.58 -5.64 0.17
C LEU A 285 -0.79 -4.70 1.36
N TYR A 286 -0.10 -4.94 2.47
CA TYR A 286 -0.18 -4.05 3.64
C TYR A 286 0.45 -2.69 3.37
N SER A 287 1.54 -2.66 2.60
CA SER A 287 2.14 -1.39 2.15
C SER A 287 1.15 -0.60 1.29
N GLY A 288 0.54 -1.22 0.30
CA GLY A 288 -0.43 -0.55 -0.57
C GLY A 288 -1.65 -0.03 0.16
N ILE A 289 -2.24 -0.83 1.05
CA ILE A 289 -3.44 -0.39 1.79
C ILE A 289 -3.11 0.72 2.79
N THR A 290 -1.93 0.72 3.39
CA THR A 290 -1.50 1.78 4.30
C THR A 290 -1.28 3.10 3.57
N LEU A 291 -0.67 3.08 2.37
CA LEU A 291 -0.55 4.25 1.51
C LEU A 291 -1.93 4.78 1.11
N ALA A 292 -2.85 3.90 0.73
CA ALA A 292 -4.21 4.28 0.39
C ALA A 292 -4.96 4.93 1.57
N GLU A 293 -4.85 4.36 2.78
CA GLU A 293 -5.45 4.92 3.99
C GLU A 293 -4.88 6.31 4.32
N TYR A 294 -3.59 6.55 4.05
CA TYR A 294 -2.98 7.85 4.27
C TYR A 294 -3.63 8.95 3.43
N TYR A 295 -3.85 8.71 2.14
CA TYR A 295 -4.54 9.66 1.28
C TYR A 295 -6.05 9.74 1.56
N ARG A 296 -6.68 8.63 1.95
CA ARG A 296 -8.05 8.63 2.48
C ARG A 296 -8.20 9.62 3.64
N ASP A 297 -7.23 9.64 4.55
CA ASP A 297 -7.24 10.52 5.72
C ASP A 297 -7.23 12.01 5.36
N MET A 298 -6.78 12.36 4.15
CA MET A 298 -6.84 13.73 3.60
C MET A 298 -8.21 14.07 2.99
N GLY A 299 -9.14 13.12 2.95
CA GLY A 299 -10.45 13.26 2.33
C GLY A 299 -10.49 12.84 0.86
N MET A 300 -9.57 11.99 0.42
CA MET A 300 -9.54 11.48 -0.96
C MET A 300 -10.26 10.13 -1.07
N HIS A 301 -10.80 9.87 -2.27
CA HIS A 301 -11.31 8.57 -2.65
C HIS A 301 -10.22 7.80 -3.40
N VAL A 302 -9.71 6.76 -2.76
CA VAL A 302 -8.60 5.95 -3.28
C VAL A 302 -9.12 4.61 -3.77
N ALA A 303 -8.66 4.17 -4.95
CA ALA A 303 -8.93 2.83 -5.46
C ALA A 303 -7.62 2.02 -5.47
N ILE A 304 -7.69 0.81 -4.91
CA ILE A 304 -6.59 -0.15 -4.90
C ILE A 304 -6.87 -1.22 -5.95
N MET A 305 -5.89 -1.47 -6.81
CA MET A 305 -5.83 -2.61 -7.72
C MET A 305 -4.78 -3.57 -7.19
N ALA A 306 -5.18 -4.75 -6.73
CA ALA A 306 -4.25 -5.79 -6.24
C ALA A 306 -4.17 -6.94 -7.25
N ASP A 307 -3.03 -7.10 -7.91
CA ASP A 307 -2.78 -8.14 -8.90
C ASP A 307 -1.55 -9.00 -8.50
N SER A 308 -1.70 -10.20 -7.92
CA SER A 308 -2.98 -10.80 -7.54
C SER A 308 -2.98 -11.25 -6.08
N THR A 309 -4.14 -11.28 -5.47
CA THR A 309 -4.29 -11.79 -4.09
C THR A 309 -4.00 -13.28 -3.97
N SER A 310 -4.14 -14.06 -5.07
CA SER A 310 -3.74 -15.46 -5.11
C SER A 310 -2.24 -15.64 -4.90
N ARG A 311 -1.42 -14.79 -5.52
CA ARG A 311 0.05 -14.82 -5.33
C ARG A 311 0.46 -14.42 -3.93
N TRP A 312 -0.28 -13.51 -3.32
CA TRP A 312 -0.12 -13.18 -1.91
C TRP A 312 -0.46 -14.38 -1.00
N ALA A 313 -1.56 -15.08 -1.26
CA ALA A 313 -1.92 -16.27 -0.52
C ALA A 313 -0.88 -17.40 -0.69
N GLU A 314 -0.31 -17.57 -1.89
CA GLU A 314 0.82 -18.49 -2.11
C GLU A 314 2.04 -18.10 -1.26
N ALA A 315 2.32 -16.82 -1.08
CA ALA A 315 3.38 -16.37 -0.17
C ALA A 315 3.10 -16.79 1.28
N LEU A 316 1.87 -16.63 1.76
CA LEU A 316 1.48 -17.09 3.10
C LEU A 316 1.65 -18.61 3.24
N ARG A 317 1.28 -19.39 2.20
CA ARG A 317 1.46 -20.85 2.18
C ARG A 317 2.94 -21.23 2.26
N GLU A 318 3.79 -20.57 1.49
CA GLU A 318 5.23 -20.82 1.52
C GLU A 318 5.85 -20.49 2.87
N LEU A 319 5.49 -19.35 3.47
CA LEU A 319 5.99 -18.94 4.78
C LEU A 319 5.54 -19.91 5.89
N SER A 320 4.27 -20.29 5.91
CA SER A 320 3.78 -21.27 6.89
C SER A 320 4.45 -22.63 6.75
N GLY A 321 4.72 -23.06 5.51
CA GLY A 321 5.47 -24.29 5.23
C GLY A 321 6.92 -24.23 5.75
N ARG A 322 7.60 -23.12 5.59
CA ARG A 322 8.96 -22.89 6.13
C ARG A 322 8.98 -22.85 7.67
N MET A 323 7.88 -22.41 8.29
CA MET A 323 7.72 -22.41 9.75
C MET A 323 7.23 -23.76 10.31
N GLU A 324 7.05 -24.77 9.46
CA GLU A 324 6.53 -26.09 9.82
C GLU A 324 5.16 -26.03 10.52
N GLU A 325 4.34 -25.04 10.14
CA GLU A 325 2.97 -24.94 10.65
C GLU A 325 2.09 -26.01 10.03
N MET A 326 1.09 -26.47 10.80
CA MET A 326 0.15 -27.49 10.31
C MET A 326 -0.67 -26.90 9.13
N PRO A 327 -0.59 -27.49 7.94
CA PRO A 327 -1.36 -27.00 6.80
C PRO A 327 -2.85 -27.31 6.97
N ALA A 328 -3.70 -26.41 6.48
CA ALA A 328 -5.13 -26.61 6.30
C ALA A 328 -5.43 -27.03 4.85
N GLU A 329 -6.58 -26.61 4.32
CA GLU A 329 -7.06 -26.93 2.98
C GLU A 329 -6.05 -26.54 1.89
N GLU A 330 -5.74 -27.42 0.98
CA GLU A 330 -4.78 -27.26 -0.12
C GLU A 330 -3.38 -26.76 0.29
N GLY A 331 -2.97 -27.02 1.53
CA GLY A 331 -1.67 -26.60 2.05
C GLY A 331 -1.59 -25.14 2.48
N PHE A 332 -2.68 -24.38 2.44
CA PHE A 332 -2.74 -23.03 2.97
C PHE A 332 -2.76 -23.04 4.51
N PRO A 333 -2.26 -21.98 5.17
CA PRO A 333 -2.37 -21.86 6.61
C PRO A 333 -3.83 -21.70 7.06
N ALA A 334 -4.18 -22.23 8.24
CA ALA A 334 -5.52 -22.12 8.80
C ALA A 334 -5.99 -20.66 8.99
N TYR A 335 -5.06 -19.70 9.08
CA TYR A 335 -5.34 -18.28 9.23
C TYR A 335 -5.49 -17.51 7.91
N LEU A 336 -5.48 -18.19 6.74
CA LEU A 336 -5.69 -17.53 5.45
C LEU A 336 -6.97 -16.68 5.41
N PRO A 337 -8.14 -17.18 5.88
CA PRO A 337 -9.36 -16.37 5.91
C PRO A 337 -9.22 -15.10 6.75
N THR A 338 -8.57 -15.20 7.90
CA THR A 338 -8.33 -14.05 8.79
C THR A 338 -7.46 -13.00 8.13
N ARG A 339 -6.39 -13.41 7.44
CA ARG A 339 -5.51 -12.48 6.73
C ARG A 339 -6.21 -11.79 5.56
N LEU A 340 -7.04 -12.52 4.81
CA LEU A 340 -7.88 -11.93 3.76
C LEU A 340 -8.89 -10.92 4.34
N ALA A 341 -9.54 -11.28 5.46
CA ALA A 341 -10.44 -10.38 6.16
C ALA A 341 -9.72 -9.10 6.60
N GLU A 342 -8.58 -9.21 7.26
CA GLU A 342 -7.77 -8.07 7.71
C GLU A 342 -7.45 -7.09 6.57
N PHE A 343 -7.15 -7.61 5.39
CA PHE A 343 -6.89 -6.78 4.21
C PHE A 343 -8.16 -6.10 3.69
N TYR A 344 -9.22 -6.88 3.40
CA TYR A 344 -10.44 -6.34 2.81
C TYR A 344 -11.24 -5.44 3.77
N GLU A 345 -11.18 -5.69 5.09
CA GLU A 345 -11.85 -4.87 6.10
C GLU A 345 -11.23 -3.47 6.28
N ARG A 346 -10.00 -3.27 5.84
CA ARG A 346 -9.38 -1.94 5.79
C ARG A 346 -9.98 -1.06 4.70
N ALA A 347 -10.65 -1.62 3.72
CA ALA A 347 -11.50 -0.88 2.79
C ALA A 347 -12.71 -0.28 3.51
N GLY A 348 -13.14 0.87 3.04
CA GLY A 348 -14.33 1.50 3.58
C GLY A 348 -14.40 2.99 3.24
N ARG A 349 -15.57 3.54 3.46
CA ARG A 349 -15.84 4.97 3.44
C ARG A 349 -15.87 5.45 4.88
N VAL A 350 -15.14 6.50 5.19
CA VAL A 350 -14.94 6.96 6.57
C VAL A 350 -15.07 8.48 6.69
N ASP A 351 -15.47 8.93 7.87
CA ASP A 351 -15.18 10.27 8.34
C ASP A 351 -13.79 10.23 8.98
N SER A 352 -12.83 10.90 8.35
CA SER A 352 -11.43 10.87 8.75
C SER A 352 -11.17 11.76 9.97
N LEU A 353 -10.00 11.62 10.58
CA LEU A 353 -9.61 12.47 11.70
C LEU A 353 -9.55 13.95 11.33
N CYS A 354 -9.30 14.29 10.05
CA CYS A 354 -9.32 15.68 9.58
C CYS A 354 -10.73 16.25 9.39
N GLY A 355 -11.79 15.46 9.60
CA GLY A 355 -13.18 15.88 9.43
C GLY A 355 -13.66 15.90 7.99
N LYS A 356 -12.94 15.28 7.08
CA LYS A 356 -13.35 15.08 5.69
C LYS A 356 -13.71 13.62 5.44
N GLU A 357 -14.67 13.44 4.56
CA GLU A 357 -14.99 12.11 4.06
C GLU A 357 -13.94 11.63 3.07
N GLY A 358 -13.50 10.40 3.23
CA GLY A 358 -12.60 9.72 2.32
C GLY A 358 -12.95 8.24 2.21
N SER A 359 -12.41 7.55 1.21
CA SER A 359 -12.68 6.13 1.03
C SER A 359 -11.47 5.38 0.47
N VAL A 360 -11.40 4.09 0.80
CA VAL A 360 -10.51 3.12 0.16
C VAL A 360 -11.38 2.02 -0.43
N SER A 361 -11.39 1.91 -1.75
CA SER A 361 -12.04 0.82 -2.49
C SER A 361 -10.97 -0.19 -2.91
N VAL A 362 -11.26 -1.48 -2.76
CA VAL A 362 -10.30 -2.55 -3.09
C VAL A 362 -10.85 -3.42 -4.20
N ILE A 363 -10.07 -3.59 -5.26
CA ILE A 363 -10.35 -4.47 -6.39
C ILE A 363 -9.20 -5.47 -6.50
N GLY A 364 -9.44 -6.69 -6.02
CA GLY A 364 -8.45 -7.76 -6.00
C GLY A 364 -8.62 -8.74 -7.15
N ALA A 365 -7.58 -8.94 -7.96
CA ALA A 365 -7.56 -10.04 -8.91
C ALA A 365 -7.34 -11.37 -8.17
N VAL A 366 -8.06 -12.39 -8.56
CA VAL A 366 -7.92 -13.75 -8.06
C VAL A 366 -7.64 -14.68 -9.23
N SER A 367 -6.60 -15.52 -9.11
CA SER A 367 -6.14 -16.40 -10.17
C SER A 367 -6.32 -17.87 -9.75
N PRO A 368 -7.55 -18.39 -9.72
CA PRO A 368 -7.79 -19.77 -9.31
C PRO A 368 -7.13 -20.76 -10.29
N PRO A 369 -6.41 -21.78 -9.81
CA PRO A 369 -5.86 -22.81 -10.66
C PRO A 369 -6.93 -23.50 -11.50
N GLY A 370 -6.67 -23.66 -12.79
CA GLY A 370 -7.65 -24.25 -13.72
C GLY A 370 -8.94 -23.46 -13.94
N GLY A 371 -9.09 -22.28 -13.32
CA GLY A 371 -10.33 -21.49 -13.33
C GLY A 371 -11.38 -22.04 -12.35
N ASP A 372 -11.00 -22.87 -11.40
CA ASP A 372 -11.91 -23.43 -10.41
C ASP A 372 -12.17 -22.47 -9.26
N PHE A 373 -13.37 -21.90 -9.20
CA PHE A 373 -13.79 -20.96 -8.16
C PHE A 373 -14.10 -21.65 -6.81
N SER A 374 -13.94 -22.96 -6.68
CA SER A 374 -14.10 -23.68 -5.41
C SER A 374 -12.79 -23.73 -4.59
N GLU A 375 -11.66 -23.27 -5.17
CA GLU A 375 -10.38 -23.24 -4.47
C GLU A 375 -10.40 -22.28 -3.25
N PRO A 376 -9.56 -22.53 -2.21
CA PRO A 376 -9.67 -21.85 -0.92
C PRO A 376 -9.59 -20.33 -0.99
N VAL A 377 -8.68 -19.76 -1.80
CA VAL A 377 -8.49 -18.29 -1.85
C VAL A 377 -9.75 -17.62 -2.41
N THR A 378 -10.31 -18.14 -3.49
CA THR A 378 -11.56 -17.63 -4.09
C THR A 378 -12.74 -17.79 -3.13
N GLN A 379 -12.88 -18.98 -2.50
CA GLN A 379 -13.97 -19.24 -1.56
C GLN A 379 -13.93 -18.31 -0.34
N HIS A 380 -12.75 -18.11 0.23
CA HIS A 380 -12.61 -17.20 1.36
C HIS A 380 -12.79 -15.73 0.94
N THR A 381 -12.26 -15.33 -0.23
CA THR A 381 -12.43 -13.96 -0.75
C THR A 381 -13.92 -13.62 -0.92
N LYS A 382 -14.75 -14.53 -1.45
CA LYS A 382 -16.20 -14.32 -1.60
C LYS A 382 -16.92 -13.89 -0.30
N ARG A 383 -16.37 -14.24 0.86
CA ARG A 383 -16.98 -13.89 2.16
C ARG A 383 -16.78 -12.42 2.54
N PHE A 384 -15.75 -11.76 1.99
CA PHE A 384 -15.33 -10.43 2.40
C PHE A 384 -15.58 -9.35 1.34
N ILE A 385 -15.93 -9.75 0.13
CA ILE A 385 -16.19 -8.84 -0.97
C ILE A 385 -17.69 -8.60 -1.18
N ARG A 386 -18.01 -7.47 -1.80
CA ARG A 386 -19.39 -7.11 -2.15
C ARG A 386 -19.72 -7.33 -3.62
N CYS A 387 -18.71 -7.25 -4.48
CA CYS A 387 -18.86 -7.43 -5.92
C CYS A 387 -17.94 -8.56 -6.40
N PHE A 388 -18.45 -9.42 -7.26
CA PHE A 388 -17.73 -10.55 -7.81
C PHE A 388 -17.80 -10.47 -9.34
N TRP A 389 -16.72 -10.00 -9.96
CA TRP A 389 -16.63 -9.78 -11.41
C TRP A 389 -15.91 -10.96 -12.07
N ALA A 390 -16.59 -12.09 -12.13
CA ALA A 390 -16.04 -13.30 -12.71
C ALA A 390 -15.81 -13.16 -14.21
N LEU A 391 -14.58 -13.42 -14.64
CA LEU A 391 -14.22 -13.42 -16.06
C LEU A 391 -14.35 -14.83 -16.64
N ASP A 392 -15.07 -14.91 -17.75
CA ASP A 392 -15.35 -16.16 -18.45
C ASP A 392 -14.20 -16.52 -19.41
N ARG A 393 -13.72 -17.76 -19.34
CA ARG A 393 -12.62 -18.25 -20.16
C ARG A 393 -13.02 -18.46 -21.63
N GLU A 394 -14.25 -18.87 -21.88
CA GLU A 394 -14.73 -19.09 -23.26
C GLU A 394 -14.89 -17.79 -24.00
N LEU A 395 -15.43 -16.77 -23.31
CA LEU A 395 -15.52 -15.42 -23.87
C LEU A 395 -14.14 -14.84 -24.16
N ALA A 396 -13.18 -15.02 -23.25
CA ALA A 396 -11.80 -14.58 -23.47
C ALA A 396 -11.14 -15.29 -24.65
N ASN A 397 -11.35 -16.60 -24.79
CA ASN A 397 -10.86 -17.37 -25.94
C ASN A 397 -11.47 -16.89 -27.25
N ALA A 398 -12.72 -16.45 -27.23
CA ALA A 398 -13.42 -15.82 -28.35
C ALA A 398 -13.02 -14.32 -28.55
N ARG A 399 -12.05 -13.81 -27.75
CA ARG A 399 -11.57 -12.41 -27.76
C ARG A 399 -12.64 -11.38 -27.38
N HIS A 400 -13.57 -11.75 -26.53
CA HIS A 400 -14.51 -10.86 -25.87
C HIS A 400 -13.98 -10.55 -24.46
N TYR A 401 -13.18 -9.49 -24.36
CA TYR A 401 -12.60 -9.01 -23.09
C TYR A 401 -13.45 -7.91 -22.46
#